data_0e63565b25f6b3e6dcc4780b47547faa
#
_entry.id   0e63565b25f6b3e6dcc4780b47547faa
#
_cell.length_a   1.000
_cell.length_b   1.000
_cell.length_c   1.000
_cell.angle_alpha   90.00
_cell.angle_beta   90.00
_cell.angle_gamma   90.00
#
_symmetry.space_group_name_H-M   'P 1'
#
loop_
_entity.id
_entity.type
_entity.pdbx_description
1 polymer ?
#
loop_
_entity_poly.entity_id
_entity_poly.type
_entity_poly.pdbx_seq_one_letter_code
_entity_poly.pdbx_strand_id
1 'polypeptide(L)'
;GGFWEGVYAKHQSYPESRDEVRREIKLAQDAGLNLLRPWRRPVPPMILEEADAAGLLVIASPAVECMSCWPSITPEMPARIENEIRQLVLRDRNHASIIWWEMFNEVTRKEIAELIPQMSMVARELDPTRLILDESGGWADGAHFYLPNSTERETLSELHSYVRAPVSDKHWKLYQDLGKTDTNEGNTEIKAGAGLFVSEFGFGGLPEIEQNCLLFSEHGNEKLPAYRHHHK
;
A
#
# COMPACT_ATOMS: atom_id res chain seq x y z
N GLY A 1 -9.67 5.73 -0.49
CA GLY A 1 -8.21 5.84 -0.29
C GLY A 1 -7.45 5.90 -1.60
N GLY A 2 -6.19 6.21 -1.50
CA GLY A 2 -5.28 6.29 -2.62
C GLY A 2 -3.94 5.61 -2.33
N PHE A 3 -3.35 5.06 -3.36
CA PHE A 3 -2.03 4.49 -3.34
C PHE A 3 -1.00 5.59 -3.64
N TRP A 4 0.03 5.71 -2.82
CA TRP A 4 1.00 6.79 -2.95
C TRP A 4 2.43 6.23 -3.05
N GLU A 5 2.99 6.26 -4.23
CA GLU A 5 4.36 5.81 -4.45
C GLU A 5 5.41 6.77 -3.88
N GLY A 6 5.08 8.05 -3.75
CA GLY A 6 5.99 9.06 -3.20
C GLY A 6 7.29 9.14 -3.98
N VAL A 7 7.22 9.13 -5.30
CA VAL A 7 8.37 9.34 -6.18
C VAL A 7 8.43 10.80 -6.57
N TYR A 8 9.54 11.45 -6.27
CA TYR A 8 9.75 12.87 -6.47
C TYR A 8 10.83 13.12 -7.53
N ALA A 9 10.57 14.07 -8.42
CA ALA A 9 11.43 14.33 -9.58
C ALA A 9 12.88 14.69 -9.20
N LYS A 10 13.08 15.38 -8.08
CA LYS A 10 14.39 15.89 -7.68
C LYS A 10 15.12 14.95 -6.70
N HIS A 11 14.43 14.44 -5.71
CA HIS A 11 15.03 13.68 -4.61
C HIS A 11 14.55 12.23 -4.55
N GLN A 12 13.83 11.77 -5.57
CA GLN A 12 13.27 10.42 -5.68
C GLN A 12 12.42 10.03 -4.47
N SER A 13 13.04 9.55 -3.40
CA SER A 13 12.32 9.01 -2.23
C SER A 13 11.85 10.06 -1.22
N TYR A 14 12.21 11.33 -1.41
CA TYR A 14 11.89 12.40 -0.46
C TYR A 14 11.28 13.60 -1.17
N PRO A 15 10.24 14.23 -0.61
CA PRO A 15 9.71 15.48 -1.10
C PRO A 15 10.74 16.61 -0.95
N GLU A 16 10.70 17.59 -1.83
CA GLU A 16 11.61 18.73 -1.78
C GLU A 16 11.29 19.65 -0.60
N SER A 17 10.02 19.76 -0.25
CA SER A 17 9.57 20.68 0.79
C SER A 17 8.25 20.23 1.42
N ARG A 18 7.92 20.81 2.59
CA ARG A 18 6.61 20.67 3.20
C ARG A 18 5.48 21.20 2.32
N ASP A 19 5.73 22.23 1.54
CA ASP A 19 4.71 22.80 0.65
C ASP A 19 4.38 21.84 -0.50
N GLU A 20 5.34 21.08 -0.98
CA GLU A 20 5.07 19.99 -1.94
C GLU A 20 4.17 18.93 -1.31
N VAL A 21 4.48 18.46 -0.10
CA VAL A 21 3.65 17.50 0.63
C VAL A 21 2.24 18.01 0.87
N ARG A 22 2.10 19.24 1.34
CA ARG A 22 0.79 19.89 1.55
C ARG A 22 -0.04 19.96 0.29
N ARG A 23 0.62 20.29 -0.83
CA ARG A 23 -0.06 20.31 -2.13
C ARG A 23 -0.55 18.92 -2.54
N GLU A 24 0.25 17.88 -2.36
CA GLU A 24 -0.15 16.51 -2.69
C GLU A 24 -1.28 16.02 -1.79
N ILE A 25 -1.20 16.25 -0.49
CA ILE A 25 -2.27 15.93 0.46
C ILE A 25 -3.56 16.66 0.08
N LYS A 26 -3.45 17.95 -0.26
CA LYS A 26 -4.63 18.71 -0.70
C LYS A 26 -5.23 18.16 -1.99
N LEU A 27 -4.44 17.80 -2.97
CA LEU A 27 -4.92 17.18 -4.22
C LEU A 27 -5.65 15.85 -3.93
N ALA A 28 -5.11 15.03 -3.03
CA ALA A 28 -5.76 13.79 -2.62
C ALA A 28 -7.12 14.07 -1.95
N GLN A 29 -7.18 15.03 -1.03
CA GLN A 29 -8.43 15.42 -0.36
C GLN A 29 -9.44 16.03 -1.33
N ASP A 30 -9.01 16.89 -2.26
CA ASP A 30 -9.86 17.49 -3.29
C ASP A 30 -10.44 16.41 -4.23
N ALA A 31 -9.71 15.32 -4.45
CA ALA A 31 -10.18 14.13 -5.17
C ALA A 31 -11.10 13.22 -4.31
N GLY A 32 -11.41 13.60 -3.07
CA GLY A 32 -12.25 12.83 -2.15
C GLY A 32 -11.52 11.68 -1.44
N LEU A 33 -10.20 11.64 -1.49
CA LEU A 33 -9.42 10.65 -0.75
C LEU A 33 -9.25 11.10 0.71
N ASN A 34 -9.48 10.21 1.65
CA ASN A 34 -9.29 10.44 3.08
C ASN A 34 -8.22 9.52 3.70
N LEU A 35 -7.64 8.64 2.89
CA LEU A 35 -6.63 7.69 3.30
C LEU A 35 -5.58 7.53 2.22
N LEU A 36 -4.32 7.49 2.63
CA LEU A 36 -3.18 7.13 1.78
C LEU A 36 -2.54 5.84 2.25
N ARG A 37 -2.18 5.00 1.29
CA ARG A 37 -1.34 3.83 1.49
C ARG A 37 -0.02 4.07 0.76
N PRO A 38 1.02 4.54 1.47
CA PRO A 38 2.34 4.69 0.89
C PRO A 38 2.89 3.33 0.50
N TRP A 39 3.43 3.26 -0.72
CA TRP A 39 3.83 1.99 -1.28
C TRP A 39 5.26 1.62 -0.95
N ARG A 40 5.39 0.44 -0.34
CA ARG A 40 6.61 -0.34 -0.19
C ARG A 40 7.76 0.35 0.52
N ARG A 41 7.48 1.24 1.46
CA ARG A 41 8.55 1.86 2.25
C ARG A 41 8.04 2.63 3.44
N PRO A 42 8.89 2.79 4.46
CA PRO A 42 8.60 3.70 5.55
C PRO A 42 8.38 5.11 5.01
N VAL A 43 7.31 5.74 5.45
CA VAL A 43 6.97 7.12 5.07
C VAL A 43 8.00 8.08 5.65
N PRO A 44 8.50 9.07 4.88
CA PRO A 44 9.27 10.17 5.45
C PRO A 44 8.49 10.89 6.55
N PRO A 45 9.11 11.18 7.72
CA PRO A 45 8.41 11.80 8.86
C PRO A 45 7.67 13.10 8.51
N MET A 46 8.22 13.91 7.63
CA MET A 46 7.59 15.14 7.15
C MET A 46 6.18 14.88 6.57
N ILE A 47 5.99 13.77 5.89
CA ILE A 47 4.71 13.40 5.29
C ILE A 47 3.69 13.03 6.38
N LEU A 48 4.13 12.29 7.41
CA LEU A 48 3.27 11.94 8.55
C LEU A 48 2.86 13.18 9.35
N GLU A 49 3.79 14.11 9.58
CA GLU A 49 3.51 15.37 10.27
C GLU A 49 2.46 16.20 9.52
N GLU A 50 2.56 16.29 8.19
CA GLU A 50 1.58 17.02 7.39
C GLU A 50 0.25 16.24 7.27
N ALA A 51 0.28 14.92 7.25
CA ALA A 51 -0.92 14.08 7.29
C ALA A 51 -1.67 14.25 8.63
N ASP A 52 -0.95 14.26 9.76
CA ASP A 52 -1.53 14.55 11.09
C ASP A 52 -2.22 15.92 11.10
N ALA A 53 -1.54 16.95 10.57
CA ALA A 53 -2.08 18.30 10.52
C ALA A 53 -3.31 18.45 9.61
N ALA A 54 -3.36 17.67 8.52
CA ALA A 54 -4.44 17.71 7.54
C ALA A 54 -5.60 16.75 7.87
N GLY A 55 -5.46 15.87 8.86
CA GLY A 55 -6.44 14.83 9.17
C GLY A 55 -6.55 13.76 8.10
N LEU A 56 -5.48 13.50 7.36
CA LEU A 56 -5.42 12.45 6.36
C LEU A 56 -4.94 11.15 7.00
N LEU A 57 -5.66 10.05 6.77
CA LEU A 57 -5.33 8.75 7.33
C LEU A 57 -4.19 8.09 6.55
N VAL A 58 -3.38 7.30 7.23
CA VAL A 58 -2.23 6.61 6.64
C VAL A 58 -2.21 5.14 7.08
N ILE A 59 -1.94 4.24 6.14
CA ILE A 59 -1.53 2.87 6.40
C ILE A 59 -0.01 2.86 6.32
N ALA A 60 0.67 2.50 7.41
CA ALA A 60 2.13 2.50 7.42
C ALA A 60 2.69 1.08 7.26
N SER A 61 3.69 0.94 6.43
CA SER A 61 4.32 -0.34 6.08
C SER A 61 5.85 -0.25 6.16
N PRO A 62 6.54 -1.29 6.63
CA PRO A 62 7.98 -1.43 6.46
C PRO A 62 8.33 -1.73 4.99
N ALA A 63 9.62 -1.82 4.70
CA ALA A 63 10.10 -2.12 3.35
C ALA A 63 10.07 -3.62 3.00
N VAL A 64 9.26 -4.43 3.66
CA VAL A 64 9.24 -5.90 3.49
C VAL A 64 8.05 -6.34 2.67
N GLU A 65 8.29 -6.66 1.38
CA GLU A 65 7.17 -7.01 0.50
C GLU A 65 7.59 -7.56 -0.87
N CYS A 66 6.61 -8.11 -1.63
CA CYS A 66 6.75 -8.64 -2.99
C CYS A 66 8.05 -9.42 -3.20
N MET A 67 8.44 -10.23 -2.25
CA MET A 67 9.76 -10.85 -2.21
C MET A 67 9.77 -12.18 -2.96
N SER A 68 9.20 -12.18 -4.17
CA SER A 68 9.03 -13.42 -4.94
C SER A 68 10.34 -14.02 -5.47
N CYS A 69 11.32 -13.19 -5.80
CA CYS A 69 12.56 -13.68 -6.42
C CYS A 69 13.84 -13.10 -5.83
N TRP A 70 13.78 -11.99 -5.13
CA TRP A 70 14.93 -11.35 -4.47
C TRP A 70 14.47 -10.34 -3.41
N PRO A 71 15.30 -9.92 -2.45
CA PRO A 71 16.68 -10.34 -2.29
C PRO A 71 16.82 -11.81 -1.91
N SER A 72 18.03 -12.34 -1.98
CA SER A 72 18.31 -13.71 -1.53
C SER A 72 17.98 -13.88 -0.06
N ILE A 73 17.40 -15.01 0.29
CA ILE A 73 17.19 -15.40 1.68
C ILE A 73 18.55 -15.64 2.31
N THR A 74 18.81 -14.97 3.42
CA THR A 74 20.02 -15.17 4.23
C THR A 74 19.66 -15.48 5.69
N PRO A 75 20.56 -16.11 6.47
CA PRO A 75 20.29 -16.38 7.88
C PRO A 75 19.97 -15.12 8.71
N GLU A 76 20.48 -13.96 8.29
CA GLU A 76 20.28 -12.69 9.00
C GLU A 76 18.95 -11.99 8.62
N MET A 77 18.26 -12.46 7.59
CA MET A 77 17.06 -11.80 7.07
C MET A 77 15.96 -11.66 8.14
N PRO A 78 15.63 -12.68 8.95
CA PRO A 78 14.60 -12.53 9.99
C PRO A 78 14.93 -11.39 10.98
N ALA A 79 16.18 -11.31 11.42
CA ALA A 79 16.61 -10.26 12.34
C ALA A 79 16.57 -8.86 11.71
N ARG A 80 16.86 -8.75 10.41
CA ARG A 80 16.73 -7.47 9.67
C ARG A 80 15.28 -7.05 9.54
N ILE A 81 14.37 -7.96 9.18
CA ILE A 81 12.94 -7.69 9.09
C ILE A 81 12.41 -7.23 10.45
N GLU A 82 12.73 -7.95 11.51
CA GLU A 82 12.35 -7.56 12.87
C GLU A 82 12.85 -6.16 13.22
N ASN A 83 14.12 -5.85 12.93
CA ASN A 83 14.68 -4.53 13.18
C ASN A 83 13.96 -3.43 12.39
N GLU A 84 13.64 -3.64 11.11
CA GLU A 84 12.87 -2.68 10.30
C GLU A 84 11.51 -2.39 10.92
N ILE A 85 10.77 -3.44 11.32
CA ILE A 85 9.47 -3.29 11.97
C ILE A 85 9.60 -2.53 13.28
N ARG A 86 10.57 -2.89 14.13
CA ARG A 86 10.80 -2.20 15.41
C ARG A 86 11.12 -0.72 15.20
N GLN A 87 12.02 -0.39 14.28
CA GLN A 87 12.40 0.98 14.00
C GLN A 87 11.22 1.78 13.45
N LEU A 88 10.45 1.23 12.51
CA LEU A 88 9.26 1.87 11.95
C LEU A 88 8.25 2.19 13.06
N VAL A 89 7.82 1.19 13.82
CA VAL A 89 6.79 1.36 14.84
C VAL A 89 7.25 2.32 15.94
N LEU A 90 8.48 2.18 16.44
CA LEU A 90 9.02 3.08 17.47
C LEU A 90 9.14 4.52 16.99
N ARG A 91 9.52 4.74 15.73
CA ARG A 91 9.62 6.07 15.14
C ARG A 91 8.25 6.73 15.01
N ASP A 92 7.26 5.99 14.50
CA ASP A 92 6.04 6.55 13.93
C ASP A 92 4.78 6.35 14.78
N ARG A 93 4.80 5.52 15.82
CA ARG A 93 3.59 5.19 16.62
C ARG A 93 2.91 6.39 17.30
N ASN A 94 3.54 7.54 17.35
CA ASN A 94 2.94 8.76 17.91
C ASN A 94 2.20 9.62 16.86
N HIS A 95 2.23 9.23 15.58
CA HIS A 95 1.47 9.92 14.54
C HIS A 95 0.01 9.51 14.55
N ALA A 96 -0.88 10.47 14.73
CA ALA A 96 -2.33 10.23 14.80
C ALA A 96 -2.92 9.81 13.45
N SER A 97 -2.29 10.20 12.36
CA SER A 97 -2.67 9.81 10.99
C SER A 97 -2.56 8.33 10.73
N ILE A 98 -1.63 7.63 11.37
CA ILE A 98 -1.46 6.18 11.18
C ILE A 98 -2.60 5.44 11.87
N ILE A 99 -3.43 4.75 11.09
CA ILE A 99 -4.58 3.99 11.60
C ILE A 99 -4.29 2.50 11.73
N TRP A 100 -3.38 1.96 10.91
CA TRP A 100 -2.91 0.60 11.06
C TRP A 100 -1.49 0.39 10.53
N TRP A 101 -0.89 -0.71 10.96
CA TRP A 101 0.38 -1.22 10.47
C TRP A 101 0.14 -2.35 9.49
N GLU A 102 0.72 -2.29 8.30
CA GLU A 102 0.74 -3.36 7.32
C GLU A 102 2.13 -3.97 7.28
N MET A 103 2.27 -5.23 7.66
CA MET A 103 3.59 -5.83 7.89
C MET A 103 4.24 -6.35 6.61
N PHE A 104 3.48 -7.07 5.79
CA PHE A 104 3.96 -7.70 4.57
C PHE A 104 3.00 -7.44 3.42
N ASN A 105 3.48 -7.64 2.19
CA ASN A 105 2.68 -7.50 0.98
C ASN A 105 3.06 -8.57 -0.06
N GLU A 106 2.06 -9.31 -0.56
CA GLU A 106 2.19 -10.27 -1.67
C GLU A 106 3.34 -11.27 -1.49
N VAL A 107 3.40 -11.91 -0.34
CA VAL A 107 4.47 -12.86 0.00
C VAL A 107 4.21 -14.19 -0.68
N THR A 108 5.16 -14.63 -1.49
CA THR A 108 5.10 -15.92 -2.20
C THR A 108 6.14 -16.92 -1.75
N ARG A 109 7.14 -16.46 -1.00
CA ARG A 109 8.24 -17.32 -0.51
C ARG A 109 7.94 -17.85 0.87
N LYS A 110 7.98 -19.17 0.99
CA LYS A 110 7.66 -19.88 2.23
C LYS A 110 8.47 -19.38 3.43
N GLU A 111 9.76 -19.14 3.24
CA GLU A 111 10.67 -18.70 4.30
C GLU A 111 10.30 -17.30 4.86
N ILE A 112 9.68 -16.47 4.05
CA ILE A 112 9.15 -15.17 4.49
C ILE A 112 7.77 -15.35 5.11
N ALA A 113 6.91 -16.17 4.50
CA ALA A 113 5.57 -16.46 4.99
C ALA A 113 5.60 -16.99 6.44
N GLU A 114 6.56 -17.85 6.76
CA GLU A 114 6.75 -18.40 8.11
C GLU A 114 7.08 -17.33 9.17
N LEU A 115 7.57 -16.15 8.76
CA LEU A 115 7.89 -15.06 9.67
C LEU A 115 6.70 -14.15 9.98
N ILE A 116 5.66 -14.15 9.14
CA ILE A 116 4.54 -13.20 9.21
C ILE A 116 3.91 -13.14 10.60
N PRO A 117 3.49 -14.25 11.22
CA PRO A 117 2.85 -14.20 12.54
C PRO A 117 3.76 -13.62 13.63
N GLN A 118 5.03 -14.03 13.65
CA GLN A 118 5.99 -13.54 14.64
C GLN A 118 6.23 -12.03 14.48
N MET A 119 6.41 -11.56 13.25
CA MET A 119 6.70 -10.16 12.97
C MET A 119 5.50 -9.25 13.24
N SER A 120 4.29 -9.76 13.03
CA SER A 120 3.06 -9.05 13.42
C SER A 120 2.98 -8.88 14.95
N MET A 121 3.43 -9.88 15.71
CA MET A 121 3.49 -9.76 17.18
C MET A 121 4.55 -8.78 17.65
N VAL A 122 5.66 -8.64 16.95
CA VAL A 122 6.65 -7.58 17.24
C VAL A 122 6.00 -6.19 17.13
N ALA A 123 5.22 -5.94 16.09
CA ALA A 123 4.50 -4.69 15.94
C ALA A 123 3.45 -4.50 17.05
N ARG A 124 2.69 -5.56 17.40
CA ARG A 124 1.69 -5.53 18.48
C ARG A 124 2.30 -5.23 19.84
N GLU A 125 3.46 -5.78 20.15
CA GLU A 125 4.19 -5.51 21.40
C GLU A 125 4.56 -4.02 21.53
N LEU A 126 4.96 -3.41 20.42
CA LEU A 126 5.40 -2.01 20.38
C LEU A 126 4.28 -1.00 20.28
N ASP A 127 3.17 -1.38 19.67
CA ASP A 127 1.95 -0.59 19.54
C ASP A 127 0.70 -1.47 19.73
N PRO A 128 0.16 -1.53 20.96
CA PRO A 128 -1.05 -2.30 21.23
C PRO A 128 -2.33 -1.61 20.72
N THR A 129 -2.26 -0.35 20.28
CA THR A 129 -3.45 0.50 20.08
C THR A 129 -4.00 0.49 18.67
N ARG A 130 -3.21 0.08 17.67
CA ARG A 130 -3.62 0.10 16.26
C ARG A 130 -3.96 -1.28 15.73
N LEU A 131 -4.69 -1.30 14.63
CA LEU A 131 -4.86 -2.49 13.82
C LEU A 131 -3.51 -2.92 13.23
N ILE A 132 -3.32 -4.23 13.06
CA ILE A 132 -2.21 -4.78 12.30
C ILE A 132 -2.78 -5.67 11.21
N LEU A 133 -2.44 -5.38 9.95
CA LEU A 133 -2.63 -6.27 8.82
C LEU A 133 -1.34 -7.06 8.65
N ASP A 134 -1.41 -8.37 8.74
CA ASP A 134 -0.22 -9.21 8.69
C ASP A 134 0.37 -9.30 7.28
N GLU A 135 -0.46 -9.50 6.27
CA GLU A 135 -0.05 -9.52 4.88
C GLU A 135 -1.15 -8.96 3.97
N SER A 136 -0.83 -7.95 3.19
CA SER A 136 -1.71 -7.44 2.14
C SER A 136 -1.61 -8.30 0.88
N GLY A 137 -2.75 -8.57 0.25
CA GLY A 137 -2.88 -9.50 -0.88
C GLY A 137 -3.20 -10.93 -0.46
N GLY A 138 -2.87 -11.34 0.75
CA GLY A 138 -3.21 -12.66 1.30
C GLY A 138 -2.61 -13.85 0.53
N TRP A 139 -1.46 -13.67 -0.09
CA TRP A 139 -0.88 -14.68 -0.99
C TRP A 139 -0.20 -15.83 -0.26
N ALA A 140 0.22 -15.62 1.00
CA ALA A 140 0.88 -16.66 1.79
C ALA A 140 -0.14 -17.61 2.45
N ASP A 141 -1.04 -17.05 3.26
CA ASP A 141 -2.00 -17.83 4.08
C ASP A 141 -3.31 -17.04 4.31
N GLY A 142 -3.69 -16.21 3.35
CA GLY A 142 -4.76 -15.24 3.51
C GLY A 142 -4.31 -13.99 4.28
N ALA A 143 -5.15 -12.95 4.23
CA ALA A 143 -4.94 -11.72 4.97
C ALA A 143 -5.65 -11.78 6.32
N HIS A 144 -4.95 -11.38 7.39
CA HIS A 144 -5.53 -11.37 8.72
C HIS A 144 -5.26 -10.05 9.43
N PHE A 145 -6.24 -9.63 10.22
CA PHE A 145 -6.09 -8.54 11.16
C PHE A 145 -5.81 -9.04 12.57
N TYR A 146 -5.06 -8.21 13.28
CA TYR A 146 -5.05 -8.24 14.74
C TYR A 146 -5.70 -6.95 15.24
N LEU A 147 -6.78 -7.10 16.00
CA LEU A 147 -7.49 -5.98 16.59
C LEU A 147 -6.63 -5.30 17.68
N PRO A 148 -6.88 -4.03 18.02
CA PRO A 148 -6.19 -3.37 19.12
C PRO A 148 -6.25 -4.23 20.41
N ASN A 149 -5.11 -4.33 21.08
CA ASN A 149 -4.93 -5.13 22.31
C ASN A 149 -5.19 -6.65 22.15
N SER A 150 -5.25 -7.15 20.92
CA SER A 150 -5.43 -8.58 20.62
C SER A 150 -4.20 -9.19 19.97
N THR A 151 -3.97 -10.47 20.26
CA THR A 151 -2.99 -11.34 19.59
C THR A 151 -3.68 -12.41 18.73
N GLU A 152 -4.99 -12.39 18.68
CA GLU A 152 -5.79 -13.31 17.86
C GLU A 152 -5.89 -12.79 16.43
N ARG A 153 -5.78 -13.70 15.48
CA ARG A 153 -5.90 -13.43 14.04
C ARG A 153 -7.38 -13.46 13.65
N GLU A 154 -7.83 -12.36 13.06
CA GLU A 154 -9.16 -12.25 12.48
C GLU A 154 -9.08 -12.27 10.96
N THR A 155 -9.88 -13.08 10.30
CA THR A 155 -9.90 -13.15 8.84
C THR A 155 -10.45 -11.86 8.26
N LEU A 156 -9.75 -11.31 7.29
CA LEU A 156 -10.17 -10.18 6.48
C LEU A 156 -10.33 -10.62 5.03
N SER A 157 -11.43 -10.25 4.40
CA SER A 157 -11.57 -10.31 2.95
C SER A 157 -10.80 -9.15 2.32
N GLU A 158 -9.51 -9.36 2.12
CA GLU A 158 -8.61 -8.37 1.56
C GLU A 158 -8.24 -8.77 0.13
N LEU A 159 -8.23 -7.81 -0.81
CA LEU A 159 -8.16 -8.10 -2.22
C LEU A 159 -7.23 -7.15 -2.97
N HIS A 160 -6.32 -7.75 -3.75
CA HIS A 160 -5.62 -7.10 -4.86
C HIS A 160 -6.30 -7.48 -6.18
N SER A 161 -6.97 -6.53 -6.82
CA SER A 161 -7.74 -6.78 -8.04
C SER A 161 -7.38 -5.80 -9.15
N TYR A 162 -6.56 -6.25 -10.08
CA TYR A 162 -6.10 -5.46 -11.21
C TYR A 162 -6.85 -5.81 -12.49
N VAL A 163 -7.96 -5.14 -12.73
CA VAL A 163 -8.72 -5.29 -13.98
C VAL A 163 -8.27 -4.27 -15.01
N ARG A 164 -8.06 -4.75 -16.24
CA ARG A 164 -7.65 -3.89 -17.35
C ARG A 164 -8.79 -2.98 -17.78
N ALA A 165 -8.43 -1.77 -18.21
CA ALA A 165 -9.36 -0.86 -18.86
C ALA A 165 -9.67 -1.29 -20.31
N PRO A 166 -10.91 -1.10 -20.82
CA PRO A 166 -12.09 -0.67 -20.05
C PRO A 166 -12.58 -1.77 -19.10
N VAL A 167 -13.09 -1.37 -17.94
CA VAL A 167 -13.68 -2.33 -16.99
C VAL A 167 -14.92 -2.94 -17.60
N SER A 168 -14.97 -4.27 -17.71
CA SER A 168 -16.12 -4.97 -18.28
C SER A 168 -17.30 -5.05 -17.30
N ASP A 169 -18.52 -5.24 -17.82
CA ASP A 169 -19.72 -5.43 -16.98
C ASP A 169 -19.57 -6.59 -16.00
N LYS A 170 -18.82 -7.65 -16.38
CA LYS A 170 -18.51 -8.77 -15.50
C LYS A 170 -17.71 -8.32 -14.26
N HIS A 171 -16.70 -7.49 -14.46
CA HIS A 171 -15.90 -6.98 -13.34
C HIS A 171 -16.67 -5.94 -12.51
N TRP A 172 -17.47 -5.09 -13.15
CA TRP A 172 -18.37 -4.19 -12.42
C TRP A 172 -19.33 -4.99 -11.52
N LYS A 173 -19.92 -6.04 -12.07
CA LYS A 173 -20.80 -6.92 -11.27
C LYS A 173 -20.05 -7.61 -10.14
N LEU A 174 -18.82 -8.10 -10.38
CA LEU A 174 -17.97 -8.65 -9.34
C LEU A 174 -17.81 -7.66 -8.18
N TYR A 175 -17.37 -6.43 -8.46
CA TYR A 175 -17.18 -5.42 -7.41
C TYR A 175 -18.48 -5.06 -6.67
N GLN A 176 -19.62 -5.03 -7.37
CA GLN A 176 -20.90 -4.78 -6.74
C GLN A 176 -21.37 -5.93 -5.82
N ASP A 177 -20.92 -7.14 -6.08
CA ASP A 177 -21.34 -8.36 -5.37
C ASP A 177 -20.31 -8.82 -4.33
N LEU A 178 -19.12 -8.20 -4.27
CA LEU A 178 -18.10 -8.51 -3.26
C LEU A 178 -18.68 -8.43 -1.85
N GLY A 179 -18.39 -9.46 -1.05
CA GLY A 179 -18.84 -9.55 0.35
C GLY A 179 -20.32 -9.95 0.52
N LYS A 180 -21.10 -10.12 -0.55
CA LYS A 180 -22.49 -10.59 -0.46
C LYS A 180 -22.60 -12.12 -0.40
N THR A 181 -21.68 -12.80 -1.04
CA THR A 181 -21.59 -14.27 -1.08
C THR A 181 -20.14 -14.68 -0.96
N ASP A 182 -19.91 -15.89 -0.44
CA ASP A 182 -18.56 -16.46 -0.44
C ASP A 182 -18.09 -16.61 -1.89
N THR A 183 -16.90 -16.11 -2.17
CA THR A 183 -16.28 -16.18 -3.50
C THR A 183 -14.76 -16.19 -3.38
N ASN A 184 -14.10 -16.60 -4.46
CA ASN A 184 -12.65 -16.49 -4.57
C ASN A 184 -12.31 -15.53 -5.70
N GLU A 185 -11.39 -14.60 -5.44
CA GLU A 185 -10.83 -13.72 -6.45
C GLU A 185 -9.31 -13.75 -6.35
N GLY A 186 -8.66 -14.20 -7.41
CA GLY A 186 -7.21 -14.46 -7.36
C GLY A 186 -6.87 -15.51 -6.30
N ASN A 187 -6.02 -15.14 -5.35
CA ASN A 187 -5.59 -15.97 -4.23
C ASN A 187 -6.37 -15.69 -2.93
N THR A 188 -7.34 -14.78 -2.98
CA THR A 188 -8.08 -14.33 -1.79
C THR A 188 -9.44 -15.02 -1.70
N GLU A 189 -9.73 -15.58 -0.55
CA GLU A 189 -11.08 -16.03 -0.18
C GLU A 189 -11.86 -14.85 0.39
N ILE A 190 -13.01 -14.55 -0.24
CA ILE A 190 -13.89 -13.45 0.18
C ILE A 190 -15.10 -14.06 0.86
N LYS A 191 -15.29 -13.76 2.14
CA LYS A 191 -16.39 -14.26 2.96
C LYS A 191 -17.57 -13.29 2.97
N ALA A 192 -18.76 -13.83 2.79
CA ALA A 192 -20.00 -13.06 2.93
C ALA A 192 -20.13 -12.49 4.34
N GLY A 193 -20.40 -11.19 4.42
CA GLY A 193 -20.59 -10.49 5.70
C GLY A 193 -19.30 -10.18 6.48
N ALA A 194 -18.12 -10.63 6.02
CA ALA A 194 -16.85 -10.20 6.58
C ALA A 194 -16.51 -8.78 6.12
N GLY A 195 -15.64 -8.10 6.87
CA GLY A 195 -15.06 -6.85 6.40
C GLY A 195 -14.33 -7.06 5.07
N LEU A 196 -14.58 -6.19 4.09
CA LEU A 196 -13.93 -6.22 2.80
C LEU A 196 -13.02 -5.00 2.64
N PHE A 197 -11.78 -5.24 2.26
CA PHE A 197 -10.81 -4.21 1.95
C PHE A 197 -10.17 -4.48 0.59
N VAL A 198 -10.50 -3.67 -0.41
CA VAL A 198 -9.81 -3.69 -1.69
C VAL A 198 -8.64 -2.72 -1.60
N SER A 199 -7.49 -3.24 -1.20
CA SER A 199 -6.28 -2.47 -0.91
C SER A 199 -5.54 -2.05 -2.16
N GLU A 200 -5.65 -2.84 -3.22
CA GLU A 200 -5.05 -2.53 -4.51
C GLU A 200 -6.01 -2.82 -5.65
N PHE A 201 -6.23 -1.82 -6.51
CA PHE A 201 -7.00 -1.97 -7.74
C PHE A 201 -6.59 -0.93 -8.78
N GLY A 202 -6.92 -1.19 -10.04
CA GLY A 202 -6.58 -0.33 -11.16
C GLY A 202 -5.17 -0.55 -11.70
N PHE A 203 -4.79 0.21 -12.71
CA PHE A 203 -3.46 0.18 -13.32
C PHE A 203 -2.92 1.58 -13.49
N GLY A 204 -1.79 1.84 -12.86
CA GLY A 204 -1.00 3.05 -13.05
C GLY A 204 -1.71 4.35 -12.64
N GLY A 205 -0.97 5.43 -12.66
CA GLY A 205 -1.52 6.77 -12.53
C GLY A 205 -2.30 7.18 -13.78
N LEU A 206 -3.18 8.16 -13.64
CA LEU A 206 -3.77 8.86 -14.78
C LEU A 206 -2.77 9.92 -15.24
N PRO A 207 -2.01 9.69 -16.33
CA PRO A 207 -1.09 10.70 -16.82
C PRO A 207 -1.88 11.89 -17.43
N GLU A 208 -1.41 13.09 -17.18
CA GLU A 208 -1.88 14.26 -17.93
C GLU A 208 -1.32 14.22 -19.36
N ILE A 209 -1.98 13.45 -20.22
CA ILE A 209 -1.50 13.11 -21.55
C ILE A 209 -1.21 14.36 -22.38
N GLU A 210 -2.11 15.34 -22.36
CA GLU A 210 -1.97 16.58 -23.15
C GLU A 210 -0.75 17.37 -22.69
N GLN A 211 -0.56 17.57 -21.39
CA GLN A 211 0.57 18.30 -20.84
C GLN A 211 1.87 17.55 -21.09
N ASN A 212 1.89 16.23 -20.92
CA ASN A 212 3.05 15.42 -21.21
C ASN A 212 3.44 15.49 -22.69
N CYS A 213 2.48 15.41 -23.59
CA CYS A 213 2.75 15.54 -25.02
C CYS A 213 3.33 16.92 -25.37
N LEU A 214 2.82 18.00 -24.78
CA LEU A 214 3.38 19.34 -24.98
C LEU A 214 4.84 19.40 -24.50
N LEU A 215 5.14 18.91 -23.30
CA LEU A 215 6.51 18.88 -22.76
C LEU A 215 7.46 18.07 -23.63
N PHE A 216 7.03 16.91 -24.14
CA PHE A 216 7.85 16.13 -25.07
C PHE A 216 8.14 16.90 -26.37
N SER A 217 7.15 17.61 -26.91
CA SER A 217 7.29 18.40 -28.14
C SER A 217 8.18 19.63 -27.92
N GLU A 218 8.02 20.35 -26.82
CA GLU A 218 8.86 21.50 -26.47
C GLU A 218 10.35 21.15 -26.38
N HIS A 219 10.64 19.90 -25.99
CA HIS A 219 12.00 19.38 -25.90
C HIS A 219 12.47 18.57 -27.11
N GLY A 220 11.68 18.51 -28.18
CA GLY A 220 12.00 17.75 -29.40
C GLY A 220 12.07 16.23 -29.21
N ASN A 221 11.34 15.71 -28.25
CA ASN A 221 11.39 14.31 -27.81
C ASN A 221 10.26 13.41 -28.34
N GLU A 222 9.53 13.84 -29.37
CA GLU A 222 8.38 13.12 -29.95
C GLU A 222 8.75 11.75 -30.55
N LYS A 223 10.03 11.51 -30.80
CA LYS A 223 10.51 10.23 -31.31
C LYS A 223 10.74 9.20 -30.23
N LEU A 224 10.74 9.60 -28.96
CA LEU A 224 10.95 8.66 -27.86
C LEU A 224 9.82 7.64 -27.72
N PRO A 225 10.13 6.39 -27.36
CA PRO A 225 9.09 5.38 -27.12
C PRO A 225 8.04 5.82 -26.11
N ALA A 226 8.44 6.53 -25.05
CA ALA A 226 7.54 7.09 -24.03
C ALA A 226 6.48 8.01 -24.65
N TYR A 227 6.86 8.96 -25.49
CA TYR A 227 5.91 9.82 -26.20
C TYR A 227 4.89 9.01 -27.00
N ARG A 228 5.38 8.05 -27.81
CA ARG A 228 4.51 7.21 -28.64
C ARG A 228 3.57 6.32 -27.82
N HIS A 229 3.97 5.96 -26.62
CA HIS A 229 3.12 5.19 -25.70
C HIS A 229 1.98 6.04 -25.15
N HIS A 230 2.25 7.28 -24.79
CA HIS A 230 1.24 8.20 -24.24
C HIS A 230 0.34 8.85 -25.29
N HIS A 231 0.76 8.93 -26.55
CA HIS A 231 0.02 9.58 -27.62
C HIS A 231 -0.96 8.64 -28.36
N LYS A 232 -0.98 7.36 -28.05
CA LYS A 232 -1.92 6.39 -28.64
C LYS A 232 -3.22 6.33 -27.86
#